data_1ec858079fd755802cfe27176b209574
#
_entry.id   1ec858079fd755802cfe27176b209574
#
_cell.length_a   1.000
_cell.length_b   1.000
_cell.length_c   1.000
_cell.angle_alpha   90.00
_cell.angle_beta   90.00
_cell.angle_gamma   90.00
#
_symmetry.space_group_name_H-M   'P 1'
#
loop_
_entity.id
_entity.type
_entity.pdbx_description
1 polymer ?
#
loop_
_entity_poly.entity_id
_entity_poly.type
_entity_poly.pdbx_seq_one_letter_code
_entity_poly.pdbx_strand_id
1 'polypeptide(L)'
;MHEGSLSRGQMQAWALNRYYYQSHIPRKDAVVLSRSDDQGFRMAWRKRLIDHDGDGSGAPGGVEKWLKLVEATGLPRIQAVRGDGILPATRYAVDAYVQFVSTRSHLEAVASSLTELFSQRLISLRMDKLREFYPWMASGLDYFTGRLTQAPEDADFALAWVVKHARTREEQDAAHAALRSKCDILWAMLDALFFAYVNPAWPPPGAFHPNHADL
;
A
#
# COMPACT_ATOMS: atom_id res chain seq x y z
N MET A 1 16.68 2.57 2.52
CA MET A 1 16.31 2.49 1.09
C MET A 1 16.83 3.68 0.31
N HIS A 2 16.55 4.92 0.71
CA HIS A 2 16.94 6.13 -0.06
C HIS A 2 18.45 6.40 -0.08
N GLU A 3 19.22 5.77 0.79
CA GLU A 3 20.68 5.89 0.90
C GLU A 3 21.43 4.66 0.38
N GLY A 4 20.72 3.71 -0.23
CA GLY A 4 21.33 2.48 -0.74
C GLY A 4 21.85 1.51 0.31
N SER A 5 21.52 1.73 1.59
CA SER A 5 22.10 1.00 2.72
C SER A 5 21.41 -0.33 3.06
N LEU A 6 20.28 -0.66 2.39
CA LEU A 6 19.57 -1.90 2.65
C LEU A 6 20.18 -3.07 1.87
N SER A 7 20.31 -4.22 2.52
CA SER A 7 20.73 -5.46 1.88
C SER A 7 19.61 -6.00 0.97
N ARG A 8 19.97 -6.99 0.13
CA ARG A 8 19.00 -7.68 -0.72
C ARG A 8 17.91 -8.35 0.11
N GLY A 9 18.27 -9.02 1.20
CA GLY A 9 17.31 -9.65 2.10
C GLY A 9 16.34 -8.68 2.76
N GLN A 10 16.81 -7.48 3.11
CA GLN A 10 15.96 -6.41 3.65
C GLN A 10 14.98 -5.88 2.58
N MET A 11 15.42 -5.78 1.33
CA MET A 11 14.55 -5.41 0.20
C MET A 11 13.52 -6.50 -0.12
N GLN A 12 13.91 -7.77 -0.01
CA GLN A 12 12.99 -8.91 -0.11
C GLN A 12 11.91 -8.86 0.96
N ALA A 13 12.31 -8.67 2.22
CA ALA A 13 11.38 -8.53 3.34
C ALA A 13 10.39 -7.38 3.14
N TRP A 14 10.89 -6.23 2.69
CA TRP A 14 10.05 -5.07 2.37
C TRP A 14 9.06 -5.37 1.24
N ALA A 15 9.51 -5.94 0.12
CA ALA A 15 8.66 -6.24 -1.03
C ALA A 15 7.55 -7.23 -0.66
N LEU A 16 7.90 -8.29 0.10
CA LEU A 16 7.00 -9.33 0.58
C LEU A 16 5.92 -8.77 1.50
N ASN A 17 6.31 -8.03 2.55
CA ASN A 17 5.36 -7.45 3.50
C ASN A 17 4.47 -6.39 2.84
N ARG A 18 5.03 -5.59 1.95
CA ARG A 18 4.26 -4.58 1.23
C ARG A 18 3.29 -5.20 0.22
N TYR A 19 3.57 -6.39 -0.32
CA TYR A 19 2.63 -7.13 -1.14
C TYR A 19 1.33 -7.44 -0.37
N TYR A 20 1.42 -7.86 0.89
CA TYR A 20 0.24 -8.12 1.71
C TYR A 20 -0.66 -6.87 1.78
N TYR A 21 -0.07 -5.70 2.01
CA TYR A 21 -0.81 -4.45 1.96
C TYR A 21 -1.43 -4.20 0.57
N GLN A 22 -0.67 -4.36 -0.51
CA GLN A 22 -1.16 -4.09 -1.87
C GLN A 22 -2.32 -5.01 -2.28
N SER A 23 -2.25 -6.28 -1.91
CA SER A 23 -3.33 -7.25 -2.19
C SER A 23 -4.62 -6.97 -1.42
N HIS A 24 -4.57 -6.15 -0.36
CA HIS A 24 -5.73 -5.75 0.44
C HIS A 24 -6.32 -4.39 0.03
N ILE A 25 -5.64 -3.61 -0.81
CA ILE A 25 -6.18 -2.34 -1.31
C ILE A 25 -7.48 -2.53 -2.09
N PRO A 26 -7.58 -3.42 -3.09
CA PRO A 26 -8.85 -3.62 -3.79
C PRO A 26 -9.96 -4.14 -2.87
N ARG A 27 -9.64 -4.98 -1.87
CA ARG A 27 -10.62 -5.42 -0.87
C ARG A 27 -11.15 -4.25 -0.04
N LYS A 28 -10.25 -3.38 0.43
CA LYS A 28 -10.61 -2.15 1.14
C LYS A 28 -11.47 -1.23 0.25
N ASP A 29 -11.08 -1.05 -1.03
CA ASP A 29 -11.83 -0.20 -1.96
C ASP A 29 -13.20 -0.78 -2.31
N ALA A 30 -13.34 -2.09 -2.41
CA ALA A 30 -14.62 -2.76 -2.57
C ALA A 30 -15.56 -2.52 -1.38
N VAL A 31 -15.02 -2.53 -0.15
CA VAL A 31 -15.79 -2.20 1.06
C VAL A 31 -16.28 -0.75 1.02
N VAL A 32 -15.42 0.21 0.67
CA VAL A 32 -15.82 1.63 0.54
C VAL A 32 -16.89 1.78 -0.54
N LEU A 33 -16.70 1.14 -1.68
CA LEU A 33 -17.64 1.18 -2.81
C LEU A 33 -19.04 0.65 -2.42
N SER A 34 -19.09 -0.50 -1.74
CA SER A 34 -20.35 -1.18 -1.38
C SER A 34 -21.21 -0.41 -0.40
N ARG A 35 -20.63 0.56 0.32
CA ARG A 35 -21.28 1.36 1.36
C ARG A 35 -21.87 2.67 0.84
N SER A 36 -21.72 2.99 -0.45
CA SER A 36 -22.25 4.20 -1.05
C SER A 36 -23.53 3.93 -1.83
N ASP A 37 -24.58 4.68 -1.54
CA ASP A 37 -25.82 4.68 -2.34
C ASP A 37 -25.69 5.60 -3.57
N ASP A 38 -24.69 6.49 -3.61
CA ASP A 38 -24.44 7.40 -4.74
C ASP A 38 -23.80 6.64 -5.92
N GLN A 39 -24.53 6.55 -7.02
CA GLN A 39 -24.05 5.93 -8.25
C GLN A 39 -22.83 6.66 -8.82
N GLY A 40 -22.82 8.00 -8.78
CA GLY A 40 -21.71 8.80 -9.29
C GLY A 40 -20.42 8.53 -8.52
N PHE A 41 -20.53 8.45 -7.18
CA PHE A 41 -19.40 8.04 -6.34
C PHE A 41 -18.93 6.64 -6.72
N ARG A 42 -19.84 5.66 -6.83
CA ARG A 42 -19.43 4.28 -7.16
C ARG A 42 -18.75 4.18 -8.52
N MET A 43 -19.22 4.94 -9.52
CA MET A 43 -18.59 4.96 -10.84
C MET A 43 -17.16 5.51 -10.80
N ALA A 44 -16.92 6.57 -10.05
CA ALA A 44 -15.60 7.16 -9.89
C ALA A 44 -14.68 6.25 -9.04
N TRP A 45 -15.17 5.77 -7.90
CA TRP A 45 -14.37 4.95 -6.98
C TRP A 45 -13.99 3.57 -7.56
N ARG A 46 -14.82 3.02 -8.44
CA ARG A 46 -14.57 1.74 -9.13
C ARG A 46 -13.24 1.74 -9.90
N LYS A 47 -12.79 2.90 -10.38
CA LYS A 47 -11.52 3.03 -11.08
C LYS A 47 -10.36 2.49 -10.25
N ARG A 48 -10.37 2.71 -8.94
CA ARG A 48 -9.34 2.23 -8.00
C ARG A 48 -9.25 0.71 -7.96
N LEU A 49 -10.40 0.02 -8.04
CA LEU A 49 -10.44 -1.44 -8.14
C LEU A 49 -9.81 -1.92 -9.45
N ILE A 50 -10.17 -1.30 -10.56
CA ILE A 50 -9.62 -1.61 -11.89
C ILE A 50 -8.11 -1.38 -11.91
N ASP A 51 -7.63 -0.29 -11.33
CA ASP A 51 -6.20 0.05 -11.26
C ASP A 51 -5.39 -1.01 -10.49
N HIS A 52 -6.00 -1.66 -9.49
CA HIS A 52 -5.31 -2.66 -8.66
C HIS A 52 -5.54 -4.10 -9.13
N ASP A 53 -6.76 -4.47 -9.55
CA ASP A 53 -7.09 -5.83 -9.96
C ASP A 53 -6.91 -6.05 -11.47
N GLY A 54 -6.91 -4.97 -12.26
CA GLY A 54 -6.96 -5.01 -13.73
C GLY A 54 -8.40 -4.93 -14.25
N ASP A 55 -8.52 -4.67 -15.54
CA ASP A 55 -9.80 -4.47 -16.25
C ASP A 55 -10.29 -5.72 -17.01
N GLY A 56 -9.57 -6.82 -16.91
CA GLY A 56 -9.87 -8.05 -17.66
C GLY A 56 -9.36 -8.06 -19.11
N SER A 57 -8.71 -6.98 -19.59
CA SER A 57 -8.13 -6.93 -20.95
C SER A 57 -6.83 -7.74 -21.10
N GLY A 58 -6.29 -8.26 -19.99
CA GLY A 58 -5.00 -8.92 -19.94
C GLY A 58 -3.84 -8.00 -19.52
N ALA A 59 -4.07 -6.69 -19.43
CA ALA A 59 -3.10 -5.77 -18.85
C ALA A 59 -3.01 -5.96 -17.32
N PRO A 60 -1.79 -6.05 -16.74
CA PRO A 60 -1.64 -6.31 -15.32
C PRO A 60 -2.09 -5.12 -14.47
N GLY A 61 -2.92 -5.36 -13.46
CA GLY A 61 -3.24 -4.40 -12.41
C GLY A 61 -2.10 -4.20 -11.41
N GLY A 62 -2.30 -3.31 -10.44
CA GLY A 62 -1.30 -2.95 -9.43
C GLY A 62 -0.84 -4.12 -8.57
N VAL A 63 -1.75 -5.03 -8.20
CA VAL A 63 -1.42 -6.23 -7.41
C VAL A 63 -0.47 -7.14 -8.18
N GLU A 64 -0.75 -7.38 -9.46
CA GLU A 64 0.10 -8.19 -10.34
C GLU A 64 1.47 -7.54 -10.57
N LYS A 65 1.49 -6.22 -10.80
CA LYS A 65 2.74 -5.46 -10.93
C LYS A 65 3.59 -5.54 -9.66
N TRP A 66 2.95 -5.57 -8.48
CA TRP A 66 3.69 -5.74 -7.23
C TRP A 66 4.24 -7.17 -7.06
N LEU A 67 3.51 -8.19 -7.53
CA LEU A 67 4.06 -9.56 -7.58
C LEU A 67 5.32 -9.64 -8.45
N LYS A 68 5.33 -8.97 -9.60
CA LYS A 68 6.55 -8.87 -10.43
C LYS A 68 7.71 -8.18 -9.68
N LEU A 69 7.41 -7.20 -8.83
CA LEU A 69 8.42 -6.58 -7.97
C LEU A 69 8.97 -7.59 -6.95
N VAL A 70 8.12 -8.41 -6.34
CA VAL A 70 8.56 -9.48 -5.43
C VAL A 70 9.48 -10.46 -6.18
N GLU A 71 9.08 -10.92 -7.37
CA GLU A 71 9.89 -11.80 -8.21
C GLU A 71 11.24 -11.16 -8.59
N ALA A 72 11.25 -9.86 -8.91
CA ALA A 72 12.48 -9.12 -9.21
C ALA A 72 13.44 -9.04 -8.00
N THR A 73 12.95 -9.17 -6.77
CA THR A 73 13.83 -9.31 -5.59
C THR A 73 14.48 -10.70 -5.47
N GLY A 74 14.00 -11.67 -6.23
CA GLY A 74 14.44 -13.07 -6.19
C GLY A 74 13.59 -13.97 -5.32
N LEU A 75 12.46 -13.47 -4.78
CA LEU A 75 11.53 -14.31 -4.03
C LEU A 75 10.54 -15.02 -4.96
N PRO A 76 10.18 -16.28 -4.64
CA PRO A 76 9.14 -16.98 -5.40
C PRO A 76 7.79 -16.29 -5.25
N ARG A 77 7.09 -16.08 -6.36
CA ARG A 77 5.73 -15.54 -6.39
C ARG A 77 4.79 -16.25 -5.42
N ILE A 78 4.86 -17.57 -5.35
CA ILE A 78 3.99 -18.38 -4.52
C ILE A 78 4.13 -18.06 -3.03
N GLN A 79 5.31 -17.67 -2.56
CA GLN A 79 5.54 -17.26 -1.18
C GLN A 79 4.71 -16.01 -0.84
N ALA A 80 4.70 -15.01 -1.73
CA ALA A 80 3.91 -13.80 -1.53
C ALA A 80 2.40 -14.11 -1.57
N VAL A 81 1.96 -14.90 -2.55
CA VAL A 81 0.53 -15.26 -2.70
C VAL A 81 -0.01 -16.04 -1.51
N ARG A 82 0.77 -16.95 -0.93
CA ARG A 82 0.41 -17.67 0.30
C ARG A 82 0.53 -16.81 1.55
N GLY A 83 1.26 -15.72 1.47
CA GLY A 83 1.57 -14.87 2.62
C GLY A 83 2.59 -15.49 3.56
N ASP A 84 3.44 -16.40 3.06
CA ASP A 84 4.44 -17.07 3.87
C ASP A 84 5.54 -16.08 4.28
N GLY A 85 5.76 -15.96 5.59
CA GLY A 85 6.79 -15.06 6.12
C GLY A 85 6.37 -13.59 6.31
N ILE A 86 5.10 -13.25 6.11
CA ILE A 86 4.59 -11.90 6.42
C ILE A 86 4.65 -11.66 7.93
N LEU A 87 5.17 -10.51 8.35
CA LEU A 87 5.22 -10.10 9.75
C LEU A 87 3.80 -10.07 10.37
N PRO A 88 3.60 -10.60 11.57
CA PRO A 88 2.33 -10.50 12.28
C PRO A 88 1.84 -9.05 12.42
N ALA A 89 2.74 -8.11 12.71
CA ALA A 89 2.41 -6.69 12.81
C ALA A 89 1.93 -6.09 11.47
N THR A 90 2.51 -6.53 10.34
CA THR A 90 2.03 -6.14 9.01
C THR A 90 0.61 -6.65 8.77
N ARG A 91 0.32 -7.93 9.09
CA ARG A 91 -1.04 -8.48 8.98
C ARG A 91 -2.02 -7.67 9.82
N TYR A 92 -1.69 -7.48 11.10
CA TYR A 92 -2.53 -6.72 12.02
C TYR A 92 -2.82 -5.30 11.50
N ALA A 93 -1.81 -4.57 11.06
CA ALA A 93 -1.97 -3.21 10.55
C ALA A 93 -2.85 -3.14 9.30
N VAL A 94 -2.67 -4.09 8.36
CA VAL A 94 -3.45 -4.14 7.11
C VAL A 94 -4.89 -4.54 7.39
N ASP A 95 -5.11 -5.56 8.21
CA ASP A 95 -6.44 -6.03 8.60
C ASP A 95 -7.18 -4.95 9.38
N ALA A 96 -6.49 -4.21 10.28
CA ALA A 96 -7.04 -3.05 10.98
C ALA A 96 -7.49 -1.96 10.00
N TYR A 97 -6.79 -1.76 8.88
CA TYR A 97 -7.22 -0.80 7.87
C TYR A 97 -8.49 -1.24 7.15
N VAL A 98 -8.59 -2.51 6.76
CA VAL A 98 -9.84 -3.05 6.18
C VAL A 98 -10.99 -2.95 7.18
N GLN A 99 -10.73 -3.29 8.45
CA GLN A 99 -11.72 -3.15 9.53
C GLN A 99 -12.13 -1.68 9.73
N PHE A 100 -11.18 -0.74 9.71
CA PHE A 100 -11.44 0.69 9.82
C PHE A 100 -12.46 1.14 8.77
N VAL A 101 -12.21 0.87 7.49
CA VAL A 101 -13.11 1.31 6.41
C VAL A 101 -14.46 0.58 6.41
N SER A 102 -14.56 -0.57 7.06
CA SER A 102 -15.82 -1.31 7.18
C SER A 102 -16.71 -0.83 8.32
N THR A 103 -16.12 -0.27 9.39
CA THR A 103 -16.82 0.07 10.63
C THR A 103 -17.00 1.58 10.87
N ARG A 104 -16.12 2.42 10.33
CA ARG A 104 -16.20 3.88 10.47
C ARG A 104 -17.23 4.47 9.50
N SER A 105 -17.58 5.74 9.66
CA SER A 105 -18.47 6.43 8.71
C SER A 105 -17.89 6.38 7.28
N HIS A 106 -18.76 6.55 6.29
CA HIS A 106 -18.31 6.59 4.89
C HIS A 106 -17.34 7.76 4.63
N LEU A 107 -17.58 8.91 5.30
CA LEU A 107 -16.67 10.05 5.27
C LEU A 107 -15.28 9.70 5.77
N GLU A 108 -15.17 9.05 6.95
CA GLU A 108 -13.90 8.61 7.50
C GLU A 108 -13.20 7.58 6.59
N ALA A 109 -13.96 6.64 6.03
CA ALA A 109 -13.43 5.64 5.12
C ALA A 109 -12.80 6.28 3.87
N VAL A 110 -13.46 7.26 3.25
CA VAL A 110 -12.91 8.01 2.11
C VAL A 110 -11.72 8.87 2.55
N ALA A 111 -11.84 9.63 3.65
CA ALA A 111 -10.79 10.51 4.17
C ALA A 111 -9.50 9.74 4.50
N SER A 112 -9.59 8.49 4.95
CA SER A 112 -8.41 7.66 5.22
C SER A 112 -7.55 7.39 3.97
N SER A 113 -8.09 7.55 2.76
CA SER A 113 -7.31 7.38 1.51
C SER A 113 -6.53 8.63 1.10
N LEU A 114 -6.73 9.78 1.76
CA LEU A 114 -6.05 11.04 1.45
C LEU A 114 -4.52 11.02 1.66
N THR A 115 -3.95 9.96 2.23
CA THR A 115 -2.50 9.74 2.19
C THR A 115 -1.94 9.72 0.75
N GLU A 116 -2.78 9.52 -0.25
CA GLU A 116 -2.40 9.54 -1.66
C GLU A 116 -2.03 10.95 -2.16
N LEU A 117 -2.45 12.03 -1.50
CA LEU A 117 -2.02 13.39 -1.77
C LEU A 117 -0.49 13.56 -1.70
N PHE A 118 0.19 12.75 -0.89
CA PHE A 118 1.64 12.79 -0.73
C PHE A 118 2.37 11.75 -1.59
N SER A 119 1.62 10.87 -2.27
CA SER A 119 2.19 9.68 -2.90
C SER A 119 3.04 10.01 -4.12
N GLN A 120 2.65 10.97 -4.96
CA GLN A 120 3.37 11.29 -6.19
C GLN A 120 4.83 11.66 -5.93
N ARG A 121 5.07 12.60 -5.01
CA ARG A 121 6.43 13.03 -4.64
C ARG A 121 7.24 11.89 -4.03
N LEU A 122 6.62 11.10 -3.14
CA LEU A 122 7.28 9.98 -2.49
C LEU A 122 7.59 8.84 -3.46
N ILE A 123 6.70 8.57 -4.42
CA ILE A 123 6.90 7.54 -5.44
C ILE A 123 8.02 7.93 -6.38
N SER A 124 8.03 9.17 -6.88
CA SER A 124 9.09 9.67 -7.77
C SER A 124 10.47 9.54 -7.09
N LEU A 125 10.61 10.10 -5.89
CA LEU A 125 11.87 9.99 -5.13
C LEU A 125 12.29 8.53 -4.91
N ARG A 126 11.34 7.66 -4.57
CA ARG A 126 11.61 6.23 -4.34
C ARG A 126 12.07 5.55 -5.61
N MET A 127 11.42 5.81 -6.75
CA MET A 127 11.80 5.22 -8.03
C MET A 127 13.23 5.60 -8.43
N ASP A 128 13.59 6.88 -8.28
CA ASP A 128 14.94 7.35 -8.59
C ASP A 128 15.97 6.63 -7.73
N LYS A 129 15.70 6.51 -6.42
CA LYS A 129 16.60 5.81 -5.49
C LYS A 129 16.64 4.29 -5.68
N LEU A 130 15.54 3.67 -6.08
CA LEU A 130 15.54 2.25 -6.44
C LEU A 130 16.36 1.97 -7.69
N ARG A 131 16.27 2.82 -8.70
CA ARG A 131 17.09 2.71 -9.92
C ARG A 131 18.58 2.95 -9.65
N GLU A 132 18.88 3.91 -8.79
CA GLU A 132 20.26 4.28 -8.45
C GLU A 132 20.95 3.19 -7.62
N PHE A 133 20.32 2.70 -6.56
CA PHE A 133 20.96 1.84 -5.57
C PHE A 133 20.60 0.36 -5.68
N TYR A 134 19.49 0.03 -6.36
CA TYR A 134 18.99 -1.36 -6.47
C TYR A 134 18.64 -1.72 -7.92
N PRO A 135 19.57 -1.52 -8.89
CA PRO A 135 19.29 -1.72 -10.32
C PRO A 135 18.88 -3.15 -10.66
N TRP A 136 19.26 -4.12 -9.83
CA TRP A 136 18.91 -5.52 -9.99
C TRP A 136 17.40 -5.83 -9.86
N MET A 137 16.60 -4.91 -9.30
CA MET A 137 15.15 -5.05 -9.23
C MET A 137 14.39 -4.13 -10.21
N ALA A 138 15.08 -3.53 -11.16
CA ALA A 138 14.50 -2.56 -12.09
C ALA A 138 13.31 -3.12 -12.91
N SER A 139 13.32 -4.42 -13.24
CA SER A 139 12.25 -5.09 -13.97
C SER A 139 10.90 -5.14 -13.20
N GLY A 140 10.91 -4.90 -11.89
CA GLY A 140 9.72 -4.89 -11.05
C GLY A 140 9.12 -3.50 -10.79
N LEU A 141 9.66 -2.42 -11.37
CA LEU A 141 9.26 -1.05 -10.99
C LEU A 141 7.99 -0.53 -11.69
N ASP A 142 7.37 -1.31 -12.57
CA ASP A 142 6.15 -0.91 -13.32
C ASP A 142 4.97 -0.51 -12.42
N TYR A 143 4.90 -1.08 -11.21
CA TYR A 143 3.91 -0.66 -10.23
C TYR A 143 3.99 0.84 -9.95
N PHE A 144 5.19 1.34 -9.69
CA PHE A 144 5.40 2.75 -9.33
C PHE A 144 5.13 3.67 -10.53
N THR A 145 5.50 3.25 -11.74
CA THR A 145 5.25 4.03 -12.96
C THR A 145 3.76 4.30 -13.14
N GLY A 146 2.90 3.28 -13.00
CA GLY A 146 1.45 3.47 -13.09
C GLY A 146 0.90 4.38 -11.99
N ARG A 147 1.43 4.29 -10.77
CA ARG A 147 0.94 5.11 -9.65
C ARG A 147 1.28 6.60 -9.76
N LEU A 148 2.25 6.99 -10.58
CA LEU A 148 2.56 8.42 -10.79
C LEU A 148 1.40 9.20 -11.41
N THR A 149 0.58 8.55 -12.22
CA THR A 149 -0.61 9.16 -12.85
C THR A 149 -1.90 8.85 -12.08
N GLN A 150 -2.09 7.61 -11.66
CA GLN A 150 -3.32 7.14 -10.99
C GLN A 150 -3.51 7.77 -9.61
N ALA A 151 -2.45 7.89 -8.80
CA ALA A 151 -2.58 8.35 -7.44
C ALA A 151 -3.02 9.83 -7.30
N PRO A 152 -2.56 10.79 -8.13
CA PRO A 152 -3.10 12.14 -8.12
C PRO A 152 -4.59 12.21 -8.45
N GLU A 153 -5.05 11.50 -9.48
CA GLU A 153 -6.48 11.47 -9.85
C GLU A 153 -7.36 10.90 -8.73
N ASP A 154 -6.91 9.82 -8.09
CA ASP A 154 -7.57 9.21 -6.95
C ASP A 154 -7.65 10.19 -5.76
N ALA A 155 -6.54 10.89 -5.49
CA ALA A 155 -6.44 11.84 -4.38
C ALA A 155 -7.32 13.07 -4.61
N ASP A 156 -7.34 13.62 -5.82
CA ASP A 156 -8.15 14.79 -6.17
C ASP A 156 -9.65 14.49 -6.03
N PHE A 157 -10.09 13.33 -6.53
CA PHE A 157 -11.47 12.90 -6.35
C PHE A 157 -11.83 12.74 -4.87
N ALA A 158 -10.99 12.03 -4.10
CA ALA A 158 -11.25 11.79 -2.69
C ALA A 158 -11.27 13.11 -1.89
N LEU A 159 -10.34 14.04 -2.17
CA LEU A 159 -10.29 15.34 -1.51
C LEU A 159 -11.54 16.17 -1.81
N ALA A 160 -11.92 16.29 -3.09
CA ALA A 160 -13.11 17.03 -3.49
C ALA A 160 -14.37 16.47 -2.83
N TRP A 161 -14.47 15.13 -2.75
CA TRP A 161 -15.59 14.47 -2.10
C TRP A 161 -15.61 14.74 -0.59
N VAL A 162 -14.48 14.62 0.12
CA VAL A 162 -14.39 14.89 1.56
C VAL A 162 -14.74 16.35 1.86
N VAL A 163 -14.19 17.31 1.11
CA VAL A 163 -14.48 18.75 1.29
C VAL A 163 -15.98 19.03 1.08
N LYS A 164 -16.62 18.35 0.14
CA LYS A 164 -18.05 18.47 -0.11
C LYS A 164 -18.91 17.95 1.04
N HIS A 165 -18.47 16.90 1.75
CA HIS A 165 -19.30 16.17 2.72
C HIS A 165 -18.95 16.46 4.18
N ALA A 166 -17.74 16.94 4.50
CA ALA A 166 -17.35 17.36 5.85
C ALA A 166 -17.86 18.79 6.14
N ARG A 167 -19.15 18.92 6.48
CA ARG A 167 -19.85 20.18 6.62
C ARG A 167 -19.77 20.78 8.03
N THR A 168 -19.73 19.92 9.02
CA THR A 168 -19.66 20.33 10.43
C THR A 168 -18.23 20.23 10.94
N ARG A 169 -17.93 20.91 12.04
CA ARG A 169 -16.63 20.80 12.71
C ARG A 169 -16.33 19.37 13.13
N GLU A 170 -17.33 18.65 13.62
CA GLU A 170 -17.22 17.26 14.02
C GLU A 170 -16.82 16.36 12.85
N GLU A 171 -17.47 16.53 11.69
CA GLU A 171 -17.13 15.78 10.46
C GLU A 171 -15.73 16.11 9.96
N GLN A 172 -15.28 17.35 10.05
CA GLN A 172 -13.92 17.75 9.69
C GLN A 172 -12.89 17.13 10.62
N ASP A 173 -13.14 17.16 11.92
CA ASP A 173 -12.26 16.53 12.91
C ASP A 173 -12.21 15.01 12.74
N ALA A 174 -13.33 14.35 12.41
CA ALA A 174 -13.38 12.93 12.08
C ALA A 174 -12.59 12.60 10.81
N ALA A 175 -12.67 13.42 9.76
CA ALA A 175 -11.88 13.24 8.54
C ALA A 175 -10.37 13.37 8.80
N HIS A 176 -9.95 14.35 9.62
CA HIS A 176 -8.55 14.49 10.03
C HIS A 176 -8.07 13.29 10.87
N ALA A 177 -8.91 12.82 11.80
CA ALA A 177 -8.59 11.65 12.61
C ALA A 177 -8.46 10.38 11.76
N ALA A 178 -9.30 10.22 10.75
CA ALA A 178 -9.24 9.10 9.81
C ALA A 178 -7.95 9.11 8.98
N LEU A 179 -7.53 10.27 8.47
CA LEU A 179 -6.25 10.41 7.78
C LEU A 179 -5.07 10.10 8.70
N ARG A 180 -5.09 10.59 9.94
CA ARG A 180 -4.06 10.28 10.95
C ARG A 180 -4.00 8.79 11.24
N SER A 181 -5.15 8.13 11.48
CA SER A 181 -5.21 6.69 11.71
C SER A 181 -4.58 5.89 10.56
N LYS A 182 -4.78 6.34 9.32
CA LYS A 182 -4.13 5.72 8.17
C LYS A 182 -2.61 5.94 8.16
N CYS A 183 -2.14 7.10 8.54
CA CYS A 183 -0.70 7.36 8.69
C CYS A 183 -0.09 6.45 9.77
N ASP A 184 -0.79 6.29 10.91
CA ASP A 184 -0.34 5.42 12.01
C ASP A 184 -0.25 3.95 11.58
N ILE A 185 -1.22 3.46 10.79
CA ILE A 185 -1.18 2.11 10.20
C ILE A 185 0.04 1.93 9.29
N LEU A 186 0.32 2.90 8.41
CA LEU A 186 1.48 2.85 7.53
C LEU A 186 2.79 2.92 8.32
N TRP A 187 2.83 3.73 9.36
CA TRP A 187 3.98 3.86 10.24
C TRP A 187 4.27 2.57 11.01
N ALA A 188 3.24 1.97 11.61
CA ALA A 188 3.37 0.71 12.33
C ALA A 188 3.93 -0.43 11.44
N MET A 189 3.55 -0.47 10.16
CA MET A 189 4.12 -1.42 9.20
C MET A 189 5.61 -1.17 8.96
N LEU A 190 6.03 0.09 8.85
CA LEU A 190 7.44 0.47 8.63
C LEU A 190 8.28 0.21 9.86
N ASP A 191 7.78 0.54 11.05
CA ASP A 191 8.46 0.25 12.32
C ASP A 191 8.65 -1.25 12.52
N ALA A 192 7.63 -2.06 12.22
CA ALA A 192 7.74 -3.50 12.30
C ALA A 192 8.82 -4.06 11.36
N LEU A 193 8.88 -3.56 10.13
CA LEU A 193 9.93 -3.93 9.16
C LEU A 193 11.31 -3.49 9.64
N PHE A 194 11.43 -2.26 10.16
CA PHE A 194 12.69 -1.74 10.68
C PHE A 194 13.19 -2.58 11.84
N PHE A 195 12.34 -2.85 12.82
CA PHE A 195 12.67 -3.67 13.98
C PHE A 195 13.08 -5.09 13.58
N ALA A 196 12.32 -5.72 12.70
CA ALA A 196 12.55 -7.10 12.31
C ALA A 196 13.79 -7.29 11.43
N TYR A 197 14.12 -6.31 10.56
CA TYR A 197 15.12 -6.53 9.51
C TYR A 197 16.27 -5.52 9.48
N VAL A 198 16.20 -4.43 10.25
CA VAL A 198 17.25 -3.39 10.25
C VAL A 198 17.88 -3.27 11.62
N ASN A 199 17.14 -2.91 12.65
CA ASN A 199 17.65 -2.72 14.01
C ASN A 199 16.55 -3.01 15.05
N PRO A 200 16.72 -4.01 15.91
CA PRO A 200 17.86 -4.91 16.12
C PRO A 200 18.01 -6.08 15.14
N ALA A 201 17.16 -6.18 14.11
CA ALA A 201 17.10 -7.27 13.15
C ALA A 201 16.66 -8.61 13.79
N TRP A 202 15.55 -8.56 14.53
CA TRP A 202 14.93 -9.71 15.21
C TRP A 202 13.56 -10.04 14.60
N PRO A 203 13.51 -10.78 13.50
CA PRO A 203 12.23 -11.20 12.95
C PRO A 203 11.57 -12.21 13.90
N PRO A 204 10.24 -12.07 14.17
CA PRO A 204 9.51 -12.99 15.02
C PRO A 204 9.38 -14.38 14.37
N PRO A 205 9.07 -15.43 15.16
CA PRO A 205 8.85 -16.78 14.62
C PRO A 205 7.82 -16.79 13.49
N GLY A 206 8.14 -17.52 12.40
CA GLY A 206 7.30 -17.60 11.20
C GLY A 206 7.42 -16.42 10.23
N ALA A 207 8.16 -15.36 10.57
CA ALA A 207 8.50 -14.31 9.63
C ALA A 207 9.54 -14.77 8.59
N PHE A 208 9.61 -14.07 7.48
CA PHE A 208 10.66 -14.30 6.47
C PHE A 208 12.05 -14.09 7.08
N HIS A 209 12.94 -15.03 6.81
CA HIS A 209 14.35 -14.90 7.17
C HIS A 209 15.17 -14.79 5.87
N PRO A 210 15.88 -13.68 5.64
CA PRO A 210 16.82 -13.59 4.52
C PRO A 210 17.88 -14.68 4.58
N ASN A 211 18.31 -15.21 3.44
CA ASN A 211 19.44 -16.12 3.39
C ASN A 211 20.72 -15.38 3.81
N HIS A 212 21.67 -16.11 4.42
CA HIS A 212 22.96 -15.53 4.84
C HIS A 212 23.73 -14.85 3.69
N ALA A 213 23.53 -15.26 2.45
CA ALA A 213 24.14 -14.63 1.27
C ALA A 213 23.46 -13.30 0.87
N ASP A 214 22.29 -13.00 1.40
CA ASP A 214 21.49 -11.81 1.08
C ASP A 214 21.52 -10.76 2.21
N LEU A 215 22.27 -11.02 3.29
CA LEU A 215 22.56 -10.11 4.38
C LEU A 215 23.85 -9.31 4.10
#